data_36a2da219f12eab059accd5570e5f6a6
#
_entry.id   36a2da219f12eab059accd5570e5f6a6
#
_cell.length_a   1.000
_cell.length_b   1.000
_cell.length_c   1.000
_cell.angle_alpha   90.00
_cell.angle_beta   90.00
_cell.angle_gamma   90.00
#
_symmetry.space_group_name_H-M   'P 1'
#
loop_
_entity.id
_entity.type
_entity.pdbx_description
1 polymer ?
#
loop_
_entity_poly.entity_id
_entity_poly.type
_entity_poly.pdbx_seq_one_letter_code
_entity_poly.pdbx_strand_id
1 'polypeptide(L)'
;MNENYNEKIHKIIENAFEEEKEYILEYANNKEYAFGKLEEKFKEFMQFEISQNDLEELQIDIENTPKGFNSKNFLAKYKNDEIKGGFLEKLYSVVSYIDVNAYEKKTYNEYEDNRTLAKVNLKPNHWAKYLIIYKKTKDLDKVSETVNNVILYINMPESRVTAFKNEKLYKFLKYVKSGSIIGETYEELCQEVFNYLEYLNIPVVNEKNRGIIYGRLIFTESLYKEWDNKNRDNNQLIAEFNSVKDSGINLEDEQDKYNDEESYNNINTPLNMILYGPPGTGKTYNTVNYAVSIVEKKEIDEVVNEAKEKREAVFNRYKKYLKDKKIVFTTFHQNYGYEEFIQGIRANTNNSDTLSFVKENGIFKDLVEIAIAHPENNYVIIIDEINRGNISRIFGELITLIEDDKRIGRENETKVSLPSKEVFGVPSNLYIIGTMNTADKSIALIDIALRRRFDFIAMYPDYTVIPEFEHILKPINEAIYKNKRSADYLIGHAFFTNKSIDNLENIVNKKLIPLLNEYFYNNESEVVEILSKGGIEVEMNMNNFQLEYKGLVD
;
A
#
# COMPACT_ATOMS: atom_id res chain seq x y z
N MET A 1 -31.10 -16.52 17.94
CA MET A 1 -29.85 -16.37 17.12
C MET A 1 -29.29 -14.96 17.16
N ASN A 2 -30.09 -13.91 17.24
CA ASN A 2 -29.62 -12.52 17.25
C ASN A 2 -28.95 -12.04 18.54
N GLU A 3 -29.35 -12.51 19.72
CA GLU A 3 -28.74 -12.08 21.00
C GLU A 3 -27.27 -12.50 21.10
N ASN A 4 -26.93 -13.72 20.71
CA ASN A 4 -25.56 -14.24 20.78
C ASN A 4 -24.60 -13.55 19.75
N TYR A 5 -25.14 -13.03 18.65
CA TYR A 5 -24.35 -12.28 17.65
C TYR A 5 -24.01 -10.87 18.16
N ASN A 6 -24.99 -10.17 18.73
CA ASN A 6 -24.79 -8.83 19.27
C ASN A 6 -23.80 -8.83 20.44
N GLU A 7 -23.93 -9.77 21.39
CA GLU A 7 -22.96 -9.92 22.48
C GLU A 7 -21.54 -10.16 22.00
N LYS A 8 -21.37 -10.97 20.95
CA LYS A 8 -20.05 -11.22 20.36
C LYS A 8 -19.44 -9.96 19.76
N ILE A 9 -20.22 -9.17 19.01
CA ILE A 9 -19.74 -7.92 18.40
C ILE A 9 -19.43 -6.88 19.48
N HIS A 10 -20.27 -6.73 20.50
CA HIS A 10 -20.03 -5.83 21.62
C HIS A 10 -18.67 -6.14 22.28
N LYS A 11 -18.41 -7.42 22.55
CA LYS A 11 -17.14 -7.86 23.13
C LYS A 11 -15.93 -7.61 22.23
N ILE A 12 -16.09 -7.72 20.92
CA ILE A 12 -15.02 -7.39 19.95
C ILE A 12 -14.69 -5.89 20.02
N ILE A 13 -15.71 -5.03 20.05
CA ILE A 13 -15.53 -3.57 20.12
C ILE A 13 -14.92 -3.15 21.46
N GLU A 14 -15.42 -3.70 22.57
CA GLU A 14 -14.87 -3.45 23.90
C GLU A 14 -13.40 -3.88 24.01
N ASN A 15 -13.06 -5.06 23.51
CA ASN A 15 -11.68 -5.54 23.47
C ASN A 15 -10.79 -4.63 22.61
N ALA A 16 -11.24 -4.24 21.41
CA ALA A 16 -10.51 -3.35 20.54
C ALA A 16 -10.27 -1.96 21.19
N PHE A 17 -11.24 -1.47 21.94
CA PHE A 17 -11.07 -0.24 22.71
C PHE A 17 -10.05 -0.40 23.85
N GLU A 18 -10.17 -1.45 24.66
CA GLU A 18 -9.26 -1.67 25.78
C GLU A 18 -7.81 -1.95 25.34
N GLU A 19 -7.61 -2.65 24.21
CA GLU A 19 -6.29 -2.90 23.64
C GLU A 19 -5.57 -1.60 23.21
N GLU A 20 -6.29 -0.62 22.68
CA GLU A 20 -5.72 0.63 22.17
C GLU A 20 -6.12 1.87 22.99
N LYS A 21 -6.73 1.70 24.13
CA LYS A 21 -7.34 2.75 24.96
C LYS A 21 -6.40 3.92 25.26
N GLU A 22 -5.20 3.63 25.74
CA GLU A 22 -4.21 4.68 26.05
C GLU A 22 -3.89 5.50 24.82
N TYR A 23 -3.65 4.84 23.69
CA TYR A 23 -3.35 5.49 22.42
C TYR A 23 -4.55 6.32 21.90
N ILE A 24 -5.76 5.78 21.93
CA ILE A 24 -6.97 6.49 21.48
C ILE A 24 -7.22 7.74 22.32
N LEU A 25 -7.11 7.63 23.65
CA LEU A 25 -7.35 8.75 24.54
C LEU A 25 -6.23 9.78 24.49
N GLU A 26 -4.97 9.37 24.41
CA GLU A 26 -3.83 10.27 24.20
C GLU A 26 -3.98 11.04 22.88
N TYR A 27 -4.29 10.33 21.81
CA TYR A 27 -4.51 10.91 20.48
C TYR A 27 -5.65 11.94 20.49
N ALA A 28 -6.76 11.65 21.15
CA ALA A 28 -7.92 12.54 21.23
C ALA A 28 -7.66 13.78 22.11
N ASN A 29 -6.81 13.66 23.12
CA ASN A 29 -6.50 14.73 24.06
C ASN A 29 -5.31 15.59 23.63
N ASN A 30 -4.44 15.08 22.78
CA ASN A 30 -3.28 15.82 22.31
C ASN A 30 -3.68 16.78 21.20
N LYS A 31 -3.76 18.08 21.54
CA LYS A 31 -4.10 19.15 20.60
C LYS A 31 -3.16 19.25 19.41
N GLU A 32 -1.94 18.72 19.51
CA GLU A 32 -0.96 18.71 18.42
C GLU A 32 -1.25 17.63 17.37
N TYR A 33 -1.80 16.49 17.81
CA TYR A 33 -2.06 15.33 16.96
C TYR A 33 -3.53 15.21 16.53
N ALA A 34 -4.43 15.69 17.37
CA ALA A 34 -5.86 15.60 17.12
C ALA A 34 -6.31 16.60 16.05
N PHE A 35 -7.46 16.29 15.48
CA PHE A 35 -8.20 17.22 14.62
C PHE A 35 -8.54 18.55 15.31
N GLY A 36 -8.16 18.75 16.58
CA GLY A 36 -8.31 20.01 17.31
C GLY A 36 -7.60 21.21 16.67
N LYS A 37 -6.50 20.99 15.95
CA LYS A 37 -5.87 22.04 15.13
C LYS A 37 -6.47 22.18 13.73
N LEU A 38 -7.23 21.23 13.25
CA LEU A 38 -7.83 21.31 11.93
C LEU A 38 -8.75 22.53 11.80
N GLU A 39 -9.58 22.78 12.82
CA GLU A 39 -10.44 23.96 12.87
C GLU A 39 -9.64 25.27 12.78
N GLU A 40 -8.55 25.37 13.56
CA GLU A 40 -7.67 26.54 13.55
C GLU A 40 -7.01 26.73 12.17
N LYS A 41 -6.43 25.67 11.60
CA LYS A 41 -5.77 25.72 10.30
C LYS A 41 -6.75 26.00 9.15
N PHE A 42 -7.95 25.42 9.23
CA PHE A 42 -9.00 25.73 8.27
C PHE A 42 -9.44 27.19 8.35
N LYS A 43 -9.55 27.75 9.55
CA LYS A 43 -9.87 29.17 9.75
C LYS A 43 -8.77 30.08 9.20
N GLU A 44 -7.48 29.77 9.47
CA GLU A 44 -6.34 30.50 8.90
C GLU A 44 -6.39 30.47 7.36
N PHE A 45 -6.64 29.29 6.77
CA PHE A 45 -6.80 29.12 5.33
C PHE A 45 -7.97 29.95 4.77
N MET A 46 -9.13 29.91 5.43
CA MET A 46 -10.33 30.62 4.99
C MET A 46 -10.22 32.15 5.13
N GLN A 47 -9.44 32.63 6.11
CA GLN A 47 -9.22 34.06 6.35
C GLN A 47 -8.06 34.63 5.51
N PHE A 48 -7.22 33.80 4.89
CA PHE A 48 -6.11 34.28 4.09
C PHE A 48 -6.61 35.10 2.90
N GLU A 49 -6.11 36.33 2.75
CA GLU A 49 -6.50 37.24 1.68
C GLU A 49 -5.78 36.88 0.37
N ILE A 50 -6.54 36.55 -0.65
CA ILE A 50 -6.06 36.20 -1.99
C ILE A 50 -7.11 36.60 -3.03
N SER A 51 -6.67 37.09 -4.19
CA SER A 51 -7.57 37.50 -5.24
C SER A 51 -8.29 36.33 -5.92
N GLN A 52 -9.46 36.57 -6.51
CA GLN A 52 -10.19 35.55 -7.27
C GLN A 52 -9.36 35.06 -8.47
N ASN A 53 -8.63 35.93 -9.15
CA ASN A 53 -7.78 35.57 -10.27
C ASN A 53 -6.64 34.63 -9.82
N ASP A 54 -5.99 34.91 -8.69
CA ASP A 54 -4.93 34.04 -8.15
C ASP A 54 -5.48 32.68 -7.74
N LEU A 55 -6.68 32.61 -7.17
CA LEU A 55 -7.36 31.35 -6.86
C LEU A 55 -7.68 30.54 -8.11
N GLU A 56 -8.09 31.19 -9.20
CA GLU A 56 -8.34 30.54 -10.48
C GLU A 56 -7.07 29.99 -11.12
N GLU A 57 -5.99 30.78 -11.13
CA GLU A 57 -4.69 30.32 -11.60
C GLU A 57 -4.19 29.11 -10.81
N LEU A 58 -4.26 29.16 -9.47
CA LEU A 58 -3.84 28.06 -8.60
C LEU A 58 -4.71 26.82 -8.81
N GLN A 59 -6.02 26.97 -9.01
CA GLN A 59 -6.91 25.87 -9.30
C GLN A 59 -6.53 25.20 -10.61
N ILE A 60 -6.37 25.97 -11.69
CA ILE A 60 -5.97 25.48 -13.02
C ILE A 60 -4.59 24.79 -12.95
N ASP A 61 -3.65 25.37 -12.23
CA ASP A 61 -2.33 24.78 -12.05
C ASP A 61 -2.36 23.44 -11.29
N ILE A 62 -3.20 23.34 -10.24
CA ILE A 62 -3.39 22.09 -9.50
C ILE A 62 -4.05 21.03 -10.39
N GLU A 63 -5.05 21.41 -11.17
CA GLU A 63 -5.77 20.51 -12.08
C GLU A 63 -4.85 20.01 -13.21
N ASN A 64 -3.98 20.86 -13.73
CA ASN A 64 -3.03 20.53 -14.79
C ASN A 64 -1.73 19.88 -14.28
N THR A 65 -1.57 19.75 -12.96
CA THR A 65 -0.36 19.16 -12.38
C THR A 65 -0.30 17.68 -12.72
N PRO A 66 0.79 17.17 -13.30
CA PRO A 66 0.93 15.76 -13.63
C PRO A 66 0.70 14.85 -12.42
N LYS A 67 0.06 13.71 -12.62
CA LYS A 67 -0.07 12.67 -11.59
C LYS A 67 1.34 12.31 -11.09
N GLY A 68 1.58 12.49 -9.78
CA GLY A 68 2.90 12.25 -9.17
C GLY A 68 3.72 13.51 -8.86
N PHE A 69 3.29 14.68 -9.32
CA PHE A 69 3.89 15.94 -8.90
C PHE A 69 3.54 16.17 -7.42
N ASN A 70 4.56 16.28 -6.58
CA ASN A 70 4.34 16.43 -5.15
C ASN A 70 4.15 17.90 -4.75
N SER A 71 3.48 18.15 -3.63
CA SER A 71 3.22 19.50 -3.11
C SER A 71 4.50 20.31 -2.85
N LYS A 72 5.63 19.67 -2.57
CA LYS A 72 6.93 20.33 -2.41
C LYS A 72 7.37 21.03 -3.70
N ASN A 73 7.26 20.33 -4.83
CA ASN A 73 7.59 20.91 -6.12
C ASN A 73 6.59 22.02 -6.51
N PHE A 74 5.32 21.83 -6.14
CA PHE A 74 4.29 22.84 -6.35
C PHE A 74 4.52 24.08 -5.49
N LEU A 75 4.83 23.92 -4.20
CA LEU A 75 5.23 25.02 -3.31
C LEU A 75 6.51 25.70 -3.80
N ALA A 76 7.48 24.94 -4.29
CA ALA A 76 8.73 25.51 -4.83
C ALA A 76 8.50 26.39 -6.05
N LYS A 77 7.49 26.09 -6.89
CA LYS A 77 7.09 26.92 -8.05
C LYS A 77 6.68 28.33 -7.61
N TYR A 78 6.02 28.46 -6.47
CA TYR A 78 5.50 29.72 -5.94
C TYR A 78 6.33 30.31 -4.80
N LYS A 79 7.56 29.81 -4.57
CA LYS A 79 8.43 30.24 -3.45
C LYS A 79 8.72 31.75 -3.44
N ASN A 80 8.75 32.39 -4.62
CA ASN A 80 9.04 33.81 -4.77
C ASN A 80 7.76 34.67 -4.88
N ASP A 81 6.59 34.07 -4.77
CA ASP A 81 5.29 34.74 -4.76
C ASP A 81 4.75 34.67 -3.32
N GLU A 82 4.86 35.77 -2.58
CA GLU A 82 4.46 35.82 -1.18
C GLU A 82 2.97 35.50 -0.97
N ILE A 83 2.11 35.91 -1.90
CA ILE A 83 0.66 35.71 -1.78
C ILE A 83 0.30 34.26 -2.11
N LYS A 84 0.65 33.78 -3.29
CA LYS A 84 0.33 32.41 -3.73
C LYS A 84 1.08 31.36 -2.88
N GLY A 85 2.36 31.61 -2.56
CA GLY A 85 3.16 30.74 -1.69
C GLY A 85 2.59 30.66 -0.28
N GLY A 86 2.29 31.79 0.35
CA GLY A 86 1.68 31.85 1.67
C GLY A 86 0.28 31.19 1.70
N PHE A 87 -0.52 31.39 0.66
CA PHE A 87 -1.82 30.71 0.52
C PHE A 87 -1.66 29.19 0.44
N LEU A 88 -0.73 28.71 -0.38
CA LEU A 88 -0.47 27.29 -0.54
C LEU A 88 0.03 26.64 0.75
N GLU A 89 0.83 27.34 1.55
CA GLU A 89 1.24 26.84 2.87
C GLU A 89 0.03 26.63 3.79
N LYS A 90 -0.91 27.58 3.82
CA LYS A 90 -2.15 27.42 4.60
C LYS A 90 -3.02 26.29 4.05
N LEU A 91 -3.20 26.21 2.73
CA LEU A 91 -3.95 25.15 2.07
C LEU A 91 -3.38 23.77 2.41
N TYR A 92 -2.09 23.57 2.23
CA TYR A 92 -1.45 22.29 2.52
C TYR A 92 -1.39 21.98 4.02
N SER A 93 -1.36 22.99 4.88
CA SER A 93 -1.54 22.80 6.31
C SER A 93 -2.88 22.13 6.61
N VAL A 94 -3.99 22.62 6.01
CA VAL A 94 -5.31 21.99 6.16
C VAL A 94 -5.33 20.56 5.61
N VAL A 95 -4.89 20.37 4.36
CA VAL A 95 -4.84 19.05 3.71
C VAL A 95 -4.16 18.01 4.59
N SER A 96 -3.13 18.39 5.30
CA SER A 96 -2.37 17.54 6.17
C SER A 96 -3.10 17.02 7.39
N TYR A 97 -4.07 17.76 7.89
CA TYR A 97 -4.93 17.32 8.99
C TYR A 97 -6.15 16.52 8.52
N ILE A 98 -6.47 16.58 7.22
CA ILE A 98 -7.54 15.79 6.60
C ILE A 98 -7.10 14.33 6.36
N ASP A 99 -5.83 14.13 5.99
CA ASP A 99 -5.32 12.78 5.73
C ASP A 99 -5.03 12.03 7.03
N VAL A 100 -5.98 11.21 7.43
CA VAL A 100 -5.86 10.35 8.62
C VAL A 100 -4.61 9.47 8.55
N ASN A 101 -4.23 8.97 7.37
CA ASN A 101 -3.02 8.18 7.19
C ASN A 101 -1.73 8.99 7.42
N ALA A 102 -1.81 10.32 7.40
CA ALA A 102 -0.68 11.18 7.74
C ALA A 102 -0.29 11.06 9.23
N TYR A 103 -1.25 10.77 10.09
CA TYR A 103 -1.02 10.66 11.53
C TYR A 103 -0.45 9.31 11.96
N GLU A 104 -0.69 8.26 11.20
CA GLU A 104 -0.18 6.91 11.49
C GLU A 104 1.30 6.76 11.17
N LYS A 105 1.84 7.61 10.31
CA LYS A 105 3.26 7.62 10.00
C LYS A 105 4.03 8.37 11.07
N LYS A 106 4.68 7.67 11.99
CA LYS A 106 5.55 8.22 13.07
C LYS A 106 6.57 9.27 12.58
N THR A 107 6.95 9.25 11.31
CA THR A 107 7.80 10.25 10.64
C THR A 107 7.29 11.68 10.75
N TYR A 108 6.01 11.89 11.04
CA TYR A 108 5.45 13.23 11.17
C TYR A 108 5.63 13.84 12.57
N ASN A 109 5.93 13.03 13.58
CA ASN A 109 6.12 13.49 14.95
C ASN A 109 7.50 14.12 15.19
N GLU A 110 8.48 13.84 14.32
CA GLU A 110 9.86 14.32 14.47
C GLU A 110 10.08 15.74 13.90
N TYR A 111 9.10 16.26 13.14
CA TYR A 111 9.23 17.52 12.42
C TYR A 111 8.12 18.50 12.80
N GLU A 112 8.14 19.00 14.03
CA GLU A 112 7.13 19.97 14.49
C GLU A 112 7.01 21.18 13.56
N ASP A 113 8.14 21.72 13.08
CA ASP A 113 8.17 22.85 12.15
C ASP A 113 8.03 22.44 10.67
N ASN A 114 8.17 21.17 10.36
CA ASN A 114 8.15 20.61 8.99
C ASN A 114 6.99 19.69 8.70
N ARG A 115 5.91 19.71 9.49
CA ARG A 115 4.67 19.01 9.14
C ARG A 115 4.26 19.30 7.71
N THR A 116 4.38 20.52 7.25
CA THR A 116 4.13 20.93 5.87
C THR A 116 5.02 20.18 4.87
N LEU A 117 6.28 19.92 5.19
CA LEU A 117 7.21 19.19 4.32
C LEU A 117 7.02 17.67 4.37
N ALA A 118 6.72 17.09 5.52
CA ALA A 118 6.41 15.66 5.65
C ALA A 118 5.12 15.27 4.92
N LYS A 119 4.19 16.19 4.79
CA LYS A 119 2.88 16.08 4.11
C LYS A 119 2.96 16.14 2.59
N VAL A 120 4.09 16.51 2.11
CA VAL A 120 4.45 16.69 0.70
C VAL A 120 4.34 15.41 -0.13
N ASN A 121 4.36 14.24 0.50
CA ASN A 121 4.21 12.94 -0.15
C ASN A 121 2.75 12.45 -0.23
N LEU A 122 1.80 13.22 0.27
CA LEU A 122 0.39 12.90 0.20
C LEU A 122 -0.17 13.30 -1.17
N LYS A 123 -1.28 12.71 -1.58
CA LYS A 123 -1.99 13.07 -2.81
C LYS A 123 -2.67 14.45 -2.63
N PRO A 124 -1.95 15.58 -2.75
CA PRO A 124 -2.49 16.87 -2.33
C PRO A 124 -3.49 17.43 -3.32
N ASN A 125 -3.42 16.99 -4.58
CA ASN A 125 -4.14 17.66 -5.66
C ASN A 125 -5.64 17.49 -5.59
N HIS A 126 -6.13 16.32 -5.13
CA HIS A 126 -7.56 16.06 -5.05
C HIS A 126 -8.24 16.96 -3.98
N TRP A 127 -7.72 16.97 -2.76
CA TRP A 127 -8.33 17.77 -1.68
C TRP A 127 -8.03 19.27 -1.80
N ALA A 128 -6.81 19.61 -2.23
CA ALA A 128 -6.41 20.99 -2.47
C ALA A 128 -7.32 21.69 -3.50
N LYS A 129 -7.61 21.03 -4.61
CA LYS A 129 -8.56 21.52 -5.61
C LYS A 129 -9.91 21.87 -5.01
N TYR A 130 -10.53 20.94 -4.29
CA TYR A 130 -11.85 21.15 -3.72
C TYR A 130 -11.87 22.17 -2.58
N LEU A 131 -10.80 22.28 -1.79
CA LEU A 131 -10.65 23.34 -0.80
C LEU A 131 -10.58 24.74 -1.46
N ILE A 132 -9.88 24.88 -2.59
CA ILE A 132 -9.87 26.12 -3.37
C ILE A 132 -11.27 26.42 -3.90
N ILE A 133 -11.98 25.42 -4.48
CA ILE A 133 -13.35 25.58 -4.95
C ILE A 133 -14.25 26.06 -3.81
N TYR A 134 -14.15 25.42 -2.63
CA TYR A 134 -14.93 25.85 -1.47
C TYR A 134 -14.60 27.27 -1.03
N LYS A 135 -13.32 27.63 -1.01
CA LYS A 135 -12.91 29.00 -0.66
C LYS A 135 -13.51 30.04 -1.60
N LYS A 136 -13.56 29.74 -2.91
CA LYS A 136 -14.15 30.61 -3.96
C LYS A 136 -15.66 30.72 -3.83
N THR A 137 -16.35 29.60 -3.64
CA THR A 137 -17.81 29.52 -3.82
C THR A 137 -18.59 29.48 -2.52
N LYS A 138 -18.00 28.98 -1.43
CA LYS A 138 -18.68 28.63 -0.16
C LYS A 138 -19.79 27.59 -0.35
N ASP A 139 -19.75 26.83 -1.41
CA ASP A 139 -20.79 25.91 -1.85
C ASP A 139 -20.29 24.47 -1.61
N LEU A 140 -20.97 23.75 -0.75
CA LEU A 140 -20.64 22.37 -0.39
C LEU A 140 -21.00 21.38 -1.50
N ASP A 141 -21.94 21.71 -2.37
CA ASP A 141 -22.35 20.84 -3.47
C ASP A 141 -21.30 20.77 -4.59
N LYS A 142 -20.32 21.68 -4.57
CA LYS A 142 -19.22 21.74 -5.55
C LYS A 142 -17.92 21.07 -5.11
N VAL A 143 -17.94 20.43 -3.96
CA VAL A 143 -16.74 19.75 -3.41
C VAL A 143 -16.98 18.25 -3.35
N SER A 144 -15.88 17.47 -3.25
CA SER A 144 -16.00 16.03 -3.08
C SER A 144 -16.62 15.66 -1.74
N GLU A 145 -17.25 14.49 -1.65
CA GLU A 145 -17.84 13.95 -0.43
C GLU A 145 -16.89 14.04 0.77
N THR A 146 -15.62 13.62 0.59
CA THR A 146 -14.64 13.68 1.67
C THR A 146 -14.37 15.10 2.16
N VAL A 147 -14.24 16.08 1.27
CA VAL A 147 -13.99 17.48 1.64
C VAL A 147 -15.25 18.10 2.26
N ASN A 148 -16.41 17.76 1.75
CA ASN A 148 -17.70 18.16 2.34
C ASN A 148 -17.79 17.66 3.80
N ASN A 149 -17.56 16.35 4.02
CA ASN A 149 -17.65 15.75 5.34
C ASN A 149 -16.62 16.33 6.32
N VAL A 150 -15.42 16.66 5.85
CA VAL A 150 -14.41 17.38 6.65
C VAL A 150 -14.89 18.76 7.07
N ILE A 151 -15.49 19.51 6.16
CA ILE A 151 -16.02 20.84 6.47
C ILE A 151 -17.20 20.76 7.45
N LEU A 152 -18.08 19.77 7.28
CA LEU A 152 -19.17 19.50 8.22
C LEU A 152 -18.64 19.12 9.60
N TYR A 153 -17.57 18.32 9.66
CA TYR A 153 -16.89 17.99 10.93
C TYR A 153 -16.28 19.24 11.59
N ILE A 154 -15.59 20.10 10.84
CA ILE A 154 -14.99 21.33 11.38
C ILE A 154 -16.05 22.25 11.98
N ASN A 155 -17.23 22.33 11.37
CA ASN A 155 -18.31 23.17 11.84
C ASN A 155 -19.03 22.62 13.08
N MET A 156 -19.07 21.29 13.26
CA MET A 156 -19.77 20.62 14.35
C MET A 156 -19.02 19.36 14.84
N PRO A 157 -17.82 19.52 15.41
CA PRO A 157 -16.96 18.38 15.76
C PRO A 157 -17.55 17.48 16.86
N GLU A 158 -18.42 18.01 17.72
CA GLU A 158 -19.08 17.26 18.77
C GLU A 158 -20.14 16.27 18.27
N SER A 159 -20.62 16.45 17.03
CA SER A 159 -21.68 15.63 16.41
C SER A 159 -21.24 14.86 15.17
N ARG A 160 -19.94 14.83 14.87
CA ARG A 160 -19.39 14.18 13.68
C ARG A 160 -18.21 13.28 14.03
N VAL A 161 -18.11 12.14 13.34
CA VAL A 161 -17.01 11.18 13.48
C VAL A 161 -15.89 11.51 12.52
N THR A 162 -14.62 11.33 12.90
CA THR A 162 -13.47 11.59 12.01
C THR A 162 -13.26 10.51 10.94
N ALA A 163 -14.32 9.90 10.46
CA ALA A 163 -14.37 8.99 9.33
C ALA A 163 -15.11 9.70 8.17
N PHE A 164 -14.36 10.26 7.23
CA PHE A 164 -14.89 11.21 6.24
C PHE A 164 -15.44 10.58 4.95
N LYS A 165 -15.62 9.27 4.92
CA LYS A 165 -16.27 8.55 3.81
C LYS A 165 -17.54 7.88 4.29
N ASN A 166 -18.68 8.23 3.69
CA ASN A 166 -19.99 7.66 4.02
C ASN A 166 -20.00 6.14 3.88
N GLU A 167 -19.37 5.61 2.84
CA GLU A 167 -19.22 4.17 2.61
C GLU A 167 -18.59 3.44 3.80
N LYS A 168 -17.55 4.03 4.42
CA LYS A 168 -16.87 3.42 5.57
C LYS A 168 -17.76 3.38 6.81
N LEU A 169 -18.48 4.47 7.07
CA LEU A 169 -19.46 4.53 8.18
C LEU A 169 -20.59 3.53 7.95
N TYR A 170 -21.10 3.45 6.73
CA TYR A 170 -22.15 2.50 6.37
C TYR A 170 -21.69 1.05 6.54
N LYS A 171 -20.52 0.68 6.07
CA LYS A 171 -19.95 -0.67 6.27
C LYS A 171 -19.78 -1.01 7.74
N PHE A 172 -19.26 -0.10 8.55
CA PHE A 172 -19.17 -0.31 9.98
C PHE A 172 -20.54 -0.52 10.63
N LEU A 173 -21.50 0.34 10.33
CA LEU A 173 -22.88 0.22 10.86
C LEU A 173 -23.54 -1.09 10.42
N LYS A 174 -23.33 -1.53 9.18
CA LYS A 174 -23.85 -2.82 8.69
C LYS A 174 -23.23 -4.01 9.42
N TYR A 175 -21.97 -3.91 9.80
CA TYR A 175 -21.30 -4.92 10.61
C TYR A 175 -21.86 -5.00 12.03
N VAL A 176 -22.10 -3.85 12.67
CA VAL A 176 -22.48 -3.80 14.07
C VAL A 176 -24.00 -3.90 14.31
N LYS A 177 -24.81 -3.53 13.33
CA LYS A 177 -26.28 -3.59 13.41
C LYS A 177 -26.83 -4.77 12.62
N SER A 178 -27.66 -5.57 13.26
CA SER A 178 -28.43 -6.65 12.60
C SER A 178 -29.69 -6.15 11.88
N GLY A 179 -29.97 -4.83 11.91
CA GLY A 179 -31.12 -4.16 11.31
C GLY A 179 -30.79 -3.25 10.14
N SER A 180 -31.82 -2.57 9.62
CA SER A 180 -31.63 -1.58 8.56
C SER A 180 -30.87 -0.35 9.07
N ILE A 181 -29.98 0.16 8.24
CA ILE A 181 -29.37 1.48 8.41
C ILE A 181 -30.32 2.47 7.74
N ILE A 182 -30.64 3.56 8.41
CA ILE A 182 -31.61 4.56 7.97
C ILE A 182 -30.87 5.77 7.40
N GLY A 183 -29.65 6.03 7.88
CA GLY A 183 -28.85 7.18 7.49
C GLY A 183 -28.24 7.05 6.09
N GLU A 184 -28.40 8.10 5.29
CA GLU A 184 -27.86 8.24 3.94
C GLU A 184 -26.77 9.32 3.87
N THR A 185 -26.96 10.39 4.65
CA THR A 185 -26.02 11.50 4.73
C THR A 185 -24.91 11.22 5.76
N TYR A 186 -23.79 11.94 5.62
CA TYR A 186 -22.71 11.87 6.62
C TYR A 186 -23.20 12.16 8.04
N GLU A 187 -24.11 13.13 8.18
CA GLU A 187 -24.69 13.52 9.46
C GLU A 187 -25.49 12.40 10.10
N GLU A 188 -26.39 11.79 9.34
CA GLU A 188 -27.24 10.69 9.82
C GLU A 188 -26.42 9.46 10.17
N LEU A 189 -25.41 9.10 9.32
CA LEU A 189 -24.50 7.99 9.61
C LEU A 189 -23.66 8.24 10.87
N CYS A 190 -23.18 9.47 11.09
CA CYS A 190 -22.49 9.83 12.33
C CYS A 190 -23.41 9.68 13.55
N GLN A 191 -24.65 10.13 13.44
CA GLN A 191 -25.62 10.00 14.52
C GLN A 191 -25.90 8.53 14.87
N GLU A 192 -26.02 7.68 13.86
CA GLU A 192 -26.18 6.24 14.09
C GLU A 192 -24.95 5.60 14.76
N VAL A 193 -23.74 6.02 14.38
CA VAL A 193 -22.49 5.57 15.03
C VAL A 193 -22.45 6.03 16.49
N PHE A 194 -22.80 7.29 16.77
CA PHE A 194 -22.85 7.80 18.13
C PHE A 194 -23.84 7.02 18.98
N ASN A 195 -25.07 6.88 18.52
CA ASN A 195 -26.13 6.14 19.24
C ASN A 195 -25.69 4.70 19.57
N TYR A 196 -24.97 4.05 18.64
CA TYR A 196 -24.51 2.68 18.84
C TYR A 196 -23.34 2.60 19.84
N LEU A 197 -22.30 3.44 19.70
CA LEU A 197 -21.13 3.42 20.58
C LEU A 197 -21.42 3.99 21.98
N GLU A 198 -22.36 4.93 22.10
CA GLU A 198 -22.87 5.39 23.40
C GLU A 198 -23.62 4.29 24.14
N TYR A 199 -24.40 3.48 23.43
CA TYR A 199 -25.06 2.31 24.03
C TYR A 199 -24.05 1.32 24.63
N LEU A 200 -22.86 1.20 24.03
CA LEU A 200 -21.76 0.37 24.54
C LEU A 200 -20.96 1.01 25.68
N ASN A 201 -21.34 2.23 26.13
CA ASN A 201 -20.64 2.99 27.16
C ASN A 201 -19.13 3.17 26.90
N ILE A 202 -18.72 3.33 25.64
CA ILE A 202 -17.33 3.64 25.31
C ILE A 202 -16.94 4.96 25.97
N PRO A 203 -15.87 4.99 26.80
CA PRO A 203 -15.49 6.18 27.56
C PRO A 203 -15.14 7.36 26.68
N VAL A 204 -15.73 8.52 26.94
CA VAL A 204 -15.46 9.80 26.30
C VAL A 204 -15.01 10.80 27.34
N VAL A 205 -13.80 11.34 27.19
CA VAL A 205 -13.21 12.27 28.15
C VAL A 205 -13.82 13.68 28.00
N ASN A 206 -14.17 14.06 26.77
CA ASN A 206 -14.74 15.36 26.44
C ASN A 206 -15.67 15.21 25.23
N GLU A 207 -16.86 15.84 25.28
CA GLU A 207 -17.82 15.81 24.18
C GLU A 207 -17.21 16.27 22.83
N LYS A 208 -16.36 17.29 22.84
CA LYS A 208 -15.67 17.74 21.62
C LYS A 208 -14.75 16.70 21.00
N ASN A 209 -14.22 15.78 21.80
CA ASN A 209 -13.29 14.75 21.36
C ASN A 209 -14.00 13.44 21.03
N ARG A 210 -15.32 13.34 21.27
CA ARG A 210 -16.13 12.14 21.05
C ARG A 210 -16.00 11.61 19.64
N GLY A 211 -16.13 12.47 18.65
CA GLY A 211 -16.01 12.10 17.24
C GLY A 211 -14.63 11.59 16.86
N ILE A 212 -13.56 12.08 17.50
CA ILE A 212 -12.19 11.62 17.32
C ILE A 212 -12.01 10.23 17.94
N ILE A 213 -12.50 10.04 19.17
CA ILE A 213 -12.41 8.76 19.90
C ILE A 213 -13.13 7.66 19.11
N TYR A 214 -14.35 7.91 18.68
CA TYR A 214 -15.14 6.94 17.91
C TYR A 214 -14.56 6.69 16.52
N GLY A 215 -14.05 7.73 15.84
CA GLY A 215 -13.37 7.59 14.57
C GLY A 215 -12.10 6.74 14.69
N ARG A 216 -11.30 6.93 15.73
CA ARG A 216 -10.11 6.09 15.97
C ARG A 216 -10.47 4.66 16.33
N LEU A 217 -11.47 4.46 17.19
CA LEU A 217 -11.93 3.13 17.56
C LEU A 217 -12.39 2.31 16.34
N ILE A 218 -13.18 2.90 15.46
CA ILE A 218 -13.66 2.24 14.24
C ILE A 218 -12.49 1.73 13.37
N PHE A 219 -11.37 2.45 13.35
CA PHE A 219 -10.18 2.13 12.55
C PHE A 219 -9.03 1.53 13.35
N THR A 220 -9.25 1.03 14.58
CA THR A 220 -8.26 0.18 15.26
C THR A 220 -7.98 -1.06 14.42
N GLU A 221 -6.74 -1.54 14.42
CA GLU A 221 -6.33 -2.64 13.52
C GLU A 221 -7.17 -3.91 13.72
N SER A 222 -7.46 -4.25 14.98
CA SER A 222 -8.27 -5.42 15.34
C SER A 222 -9.71 -5.28 14.85
N LEU A 223 -10.36 -4.13 15.09
CA LEU A 223 -11.75 -3.93 14.71
C LEU A 223 -11.93 -3.68 13.21
N TYR A 224 -11.00 -2.95 12.59
CA TYR A 224 -11.04 -2.67 11.15
C TYR A 224 -11.01 -3.94 10.30
N LYS A 225 -10.18 -4.92 10.68
CA LYS A 225 -10.11 -6.24 10.01
C LYS A 225 -11.44 -7.00 10.07
N GLU A 226 -12.24 -6.79 11.10
CA GLU A 226 -13.51 -7.47 11.26
C GLU A 226 -14.62 -6.93 10.33
N TRP A 227 -14.71 -5.62 10.17
CA TRP A 227 -15.81 -5.02 9.42
C TRP A 227 -15.46 -4.61 7.98
N ASP A 228 -14.19 -4.36 7.66
CA ASP A 228 -13.72 -4.08 6.30
C ASP A 228 -13.13 -5.34 5.64
N ASN A 229 -13.48 -6.53 6.15
CA ASN A 229 -13.00 -7.80 5.61
C ASN A 229 -13.63 -8.05 4.24
N LYS A 230 -12.79 -8.12 3.20
CA LYS A 230 -13.17 -8.28 1.78
C LYS A 230 -13.90 -9.61 1.46
N ASN A 231 -13.99 -10.54 2.42
CA ASN A 231 -14.61 -11.86 2.27
C ASN A 231 -16.11 -11.93 2.66
N ARG A 232 -16.74 -10.82 3.04
CA ARG A 232 -18.20 -10.75 3.12
C ARG A 232 -18.70 -10.01 1.89
N ASP A 233 -19.80 -10.46 1.27
CA ASP A 233 -20.44 -9.92 0.06
C ASP A 233 -20.53 -8.38 0.03
N ASN A 234 -19.38 -7.72 -0.19
CA ASN A 234 -19.26 -6.27 -0.23
C ASN A 234 -19.97 -5.66 -1.44
N ASN A 235 -20.11 -6.44 -2.52
CA ASN A 235 -20.77 -5.97 -3.74
C ASN A 235 -22.27 -5.74 -3.54
N GLN A 236 -22.92 -6.59 -2.74
CA GLN A 236 -24.32 -6.44 -2.41
C GLN A 236 -24.55 -5.21 -1.49
N LEU A 237 -23.61 -4.95 -0.57
CA LEU A 237 -23.65 -3.79 0.34
C LEU A 237 -23.41 -2.46 -0.39
N ILE A 238 -22.52 -2.45 -1.37
CA ILE A 238 -22.25 -1.26 -2.21
C ILE A 238 -23.43 -1.02 -3.16
N ALA A 239 -24.02 -2.07 -3.72
CA ALA A 239 -25.22 -1.96 -4.56
C ALA A 239 -26.42 -1.47 -3.75
N GLU A 240 -26.63 -1.93 -2.52
CA GLU A 240 -27.66 -1.42 -1.62
C GLU A 240 -27.45 0.07 -1.29
N PHE A 241 -26.19 0.48 -1.01
CA PHE A 241 -25.87 1.89 -0.73
C PHE A 241 -26.09 2.78 -1.96
N ASN A 242 -25.70 2.32 -3.16
CA ASN A 242 -25.88 3.07 -4.39
C ASN A 242 -27.35 3.11 -4.86
N SER A 243 -28.16 2.08 -4.60
CA SER A 243 -29.58 2.07 -4.93
C SER A 243 -30.41 3.07 -4.12
N VAL A 244 -29.93 3.45 -2.95
CA VAL A 244 -30.52 4.50 -2.11
C VAL A 244 -30.14 5.90 -2.63
N LYS A 245 -28.98 6.02 -3.30
CA LYS A 245 -28.42 7.27 -3.84
C LYS A 245 -29.03 7.74 -5.17
N ASP A 246 -29.79 6.90 -5.88
CA ASP A 246 -30.29 7.15 -7.25
C ASP A 246 -31.47 8.16 -7.35
N SER A 247 -31.73 8.94 -6.30
CA SER A 247 -32.73 10.02 -6.30
C SER A 247 -32.15 11.45 -6.36
N GLY A 248 -31.05 11.65 -7.04
CA GLY A 248 -30.62 13.01 -7.47
C GLY A 248 -29.21 13.40 -7.06
N ILE A 249 -28.44 13.59 -8.05
CA ILE A 249 -27.28 14.46 -8.31
C ILE A 249 -26.15 13.67 -8.96
N ASN A 250 -26.03 13.85 -10.28
CA ASN A 250 -24.85 13.47 -11.06
C ASN A 250 -23.68 14.39 -10.71
N LEU A 251 -22.69 13.86 -10.03
CA LEU A 251 -21.32 14.36 -10.07
C LEU A 251 -20.42 13.14 -10.36
N GLU A 252 -19.79 13.17 -11.53
CA GLU A 252 -18.80 12.19 -11.96
C GLU A 252 -17.57 12.26 -11.04
N ASP A 253 -17.62 11.54 -9.94
CA ASP A 253 -16.41 11.05 -9.27
C ASP A 253 -16.08 9.72 -9.93
N GLU A 254 -14.82 9.57 -10.41
CA GLU A 254 -14.31 8.29 -10.91
C GLU A 254 -14.56 7.23 -9.84
N GLN A 255 -15.70 6.56 -9.97
CA GLN A 255 -16.02 5.36 -9.21
C GLN A 255 -15.18 4.24 -9.79
N ASP A 256 -14.40 3.59 -8.95
CA ASP A 256 -14.02 2.21 -9.18
C ASP A 256 -15.30 1.36 -9.18
N LYS A 257 -15.95 1.27 -10.33
CA LYS A 257 -17.07 0.36 -10.55
C LYS A 257 -16.48 -1.02 -10.86
N TYR A 258 -16.56 -1.89 -9.89
CA TYR A 258 -16.54 -3.32 -10.16
C TYR A 258 -17.98 -3.74 -10.48
N ASN A 259 -18.26 -4.00 -11.74
CA ASN A 259 -19.41 -4.80 -12.15
C ASN A 259 -18.89 -6.18 -12.51
N ASP A 260 -19.25 -7.16 -11.68
CA ASP A 260 -19.21 -8.56 -12.03
C ASP A 260 -20.44 -8.89 -12.88
N GLU A 261 -20.20 -9.39 -14.08
CA GLU A 261 -20.99 -10.46 -14.69
C GLU A 261 -20.19 -11.10 -15.81
N GLU A 262 -19.56 -12.21 -15.51
CA GLU A 262 -19.62 -13.49 -16.23
C GLU A 262 -18.68 -14.50 -15.59
N SER A 263 -19.23 -15.67 -15.32
CA SER A 263 -18.63 -16.81 -14.65
C SER A 263 -17.38 -17.34 -15.36
N TYR A 264 -16.22 -16.93 -14.89
CA TYR A 264 -14.99 -17.70 -14.99
C TYR A 264 -14.43 -17.90 -13.58
N ASN A 265 -14.10 -19.15 -13.22
CA ASN A 265 -13.60 -19.60 -11.92
C ASN A 265 -12.71 -18.54 -11.24
N ASN A 266 -13.27 -17.80 -10.27
CA ASN A 266 -12.59 -16.72 -9.56
C ASN A 266 -11.58 -17.29 -8.57
N ILE A 267 -10.31 -17.33 -8.99
CA ILE A 267 -9.21 -17.29 -8.02
C ILE A 267 -9.14 -15.85 -7.55
N ASN A 268 -9.22 -15.63 -6.25
CA ASN A 268 -9.15 -14.30 -5.62
C ASN A 268 -7.68 -13.76 -5.60
N THR A 269 -6.98 -13.89 -6.75
CA THR A 269 -5.58 -13.50 -6.90
C THR A 269 -5.50 -12.32 -7.87
N PRO A 270 -4.93 -11.17 -7.45
CA PRO A 270 -4.79 -10.00 -8.31
C PRO A 270 -4.05 -10.29 -9.60
N LEU A 271 -4.45 -9.67 -10.72
CA LEU A 271 -3.75 -9.80 -12.01
C LEU A 271 -2.31 -9.28 -11.94
N ASN A 272 -2.07 -8.26 -11.12
CA ASN A 272 -0.74 -7.70 -10.93
C ASN A 272 -0.44 -7.58 -9.44
N MET A 273 0.64 -8.18 -8.96
CA MET A 273 1.04 -8.11 -7.56
C MET A 273 2.55 -7.92 -7.39
N ILE A 274 2.95 -7.29 -6.29
CA ILE A 274 4.35 -7.16 -5.87
C ILE A 274 4.49 -7.68 -4.45
N LEU A 275 5.29 -8.75 -4.30
CA LEU A 275 5.73 -9.24 -3.00
C LEU A 275 6.89 -8.36 -2.52
N TYR A 276 6.68 -7.55 -1.47
CA TYR A 276 7.66 -6.60 -1.01
C TYR A 276 8.03 -6.80 0.46
N GLY A 277 9.21 -6.38 0.86
CA GLY A 277 9.67 -6.44 2.24
C GLY A 277 11.19 -6.55 2.36
N PRO A 278 11.71 -6.70 3.60
CA PRO A 278 13.14 -6.79 3.85
C PRO A 278 13.77 -8.05 3.24
N PRO A 279 15.09 -8.10 3.10
CA PRO A 279 15.78 -9.26 2.53
C PRO A 279 15.60 -10.51 3.38
N GLY A 280 15.53 -11.67 2.72
CA GLY A 280 15.44 -12.96 3.41
C GLY A 280 14.06 -13.29 4.01
N THR A 281 12.99 -12.66 3.57
CA THR A 281 11.61 -12.94 4.02
C THR A 281 10.84 -13.93 3.12
N GLY A 282 11.55 -14.60 2.20
CA GLY A 282 10.93 -15.64 1.37
C GLY A 282 10.11 -15.10 0.18
N LYS A 283 10.34 -13.86 -0.27
CA LYS A 283 9.63 -13.28 -1.43
C LYS A 283 9.72 -14.19 -2.66
N THR A 284 10.91 -14.45 -3.16
CA THR A 284 11.14 -15.32 -4.33
C THR A 284 10.68 -16.77 -4.08
N TYR A 285 10.75 -17.25 -2.82
CA TYR A 285 10.21 -18.56 -2.45
C TYR A 285 8.68 -18.60 -2.66
N ASN A 286 7.97 -17.55 -2.28
CA ASN A 286 6.52 -17.47 -2.37
C ASN A 286 6.02 -17.16 -3.79
N THR A 287 6.83 -16.56 -4.68
CA THR A 287 6.42 -16.41 -6.08
C THR A 287 6.10 -17.75 -6.73
N VAL A 288 6.79 -18.83 -6.33
CA VAL A 288 6.51 -20.19 -6.78
C VAL A 288 5.11 -20.63 -6.36
N ASN A 289 4.72 -20.37 -5.10
CA ASN A 289 3.40 -20.75 -4.58
C ASN A 289 2.29 -20.00 -5.32
N TYR A 290 2.42 -18.68 -5.45
CA TYR A 290 1.47 -17.84 -6.20
C TYR A 290 1.38 -18.25 -7.68
N ALA A 291 2.51 -18.49 -8.33
CA ALA A 291 2.50 -18.86 -9.75
C ALA A 291 1.82 -20.23 -9.98
N VAL A 292 2.07 -21.21 -9.10
CA VAL A 292 1.42 -22.52 -9.19
C VAL A 292 -0.07 -22.41 -8.90
N SER A 293 -0.49 -21.65 -7.87
CA SER A 293 -1.90 -21.45 -7.55
C SER A 293 -2.67 -20.82 -8.71
N ILE A 294 -2.11 -19.80 -9.36
CA ILE A 294 -2.70 -19.11 -10.52
C ILE A 294 -2.85 -20.07 -11.71
N VAL A 295 -1.80 -20.81 -12.08
CA VAL A 295 -1.84 -21.73 -13.23
C VAL A 295 -2.81 -22.88 -12.98
N GLU A 296 -2.92 -23.37 -11.76
CA GLU A 296 -3.80 -24.46 -11.37
C GLU A 296 -5.22 -23.99 -11.01
N LYS A 297 -5.46 -22.69 -10.99
CA LYS A 297 -6.73 -22.07 -10.56
C LYS A 297 -7.14 -22.53 -9.16
N LYS A 298 -6.18 -22.55 -8.21
CA LYS A 298 -6.36 -22.92 -6.80
C LYS A 298 -6.20 -21.71 -5.90
N GLU A 299 -6.83 -21.75 -4.74
CA GLU A 299 -6.58 -20.75 -3.71
C GLU A 299 -5.12 -20.83 -3.23
N ILE A 300 -4.53 -19.66 -2.96
CA ILE A 300 -3.12 -19.57 -2.55
C ILE A 300 -2.83 -20.36 -1.27
N ASP A 301 -3.77 -20.35 -0.31
CA ASP A 301 -3.63 -21.04 0.96
C ASP A 301 -3.54 -22.57 0.79
N GLU A 302 -4.23 -23.15 -0.19
CA GLU A 302 -4.12 -24.56 -0.51
C GLU A 302 -2.69 -24.93 -0.93
N VAL A 303 -2.11 -24.13 -1.84
CA VAL A 303 -0.76 -24.37 -2.35
C VAL A 303 0.30 -24.07 -1.29
N VAL A 304 0.10 -23.05 -0.46
CA VAL A 304 0.99 -22.73 0.66
C VAL A 304 1.01 -23.87 1.69
N ASN A 305 -0.17 -24.41 2.05
CA ASN A 305 -0.25 -25.52 3.00
C ASN A 305 0.37 -26.80 2.41
N GLU A 306 0.13 -27.09 1.13
CA GLU A 306 0.80 -28.20 0.45
C GLU A 306 2.33 -28.00 0.43
N ALA A 307 2.79 -26.77 0.20
CA ALA A 307 4.23 -26.46 0.17
C ALA A 307 4.90 -26.59 1.55
N LYS A 308 4.18 -26.37 2.65
CA LYS A 308 4.68 -26.63 4.01
C LYS A 308 4.94 -28.12 4.25
N GLU A 309 4.08 -28.98 3.71
CA GLU A 309 4.21 -30.44 3.88
C GLU A 309 5.10 -31.08 2.81
N LYS A 310 4.97 -30.68 1.55
CA LYS A 310 5.58 -31.31 0.38
C LYS A 310 6.13 -30.29 -0.62
N ARG A 311 7.07 -29.46 -0.19
CA ARG A 311 7.68 -28.40 -1.03
C ARG A 311 8.14 -28.89 -2.39
N GLU A 312 8.78 -30.07 -2.43
CA GLU A 312 9.31 -30.64 -3.67
C GLU A 312 8.22 -30.89 -4.71
N ALA A 313 7.02 -31.32 -4.30
CA ALA A 313 5.89 -31.56 -5.20
C ALA A 313 5.44 -30.24 -5.87
N VAL A 314 5.28 -29.16 -5.10
CA VAL A 314 4.93 -27.84 -5.63
C VAL A 314 6.02 -27.32 -6.57
N PHE A 315 7.29 -27.48 -6.19
CA PHE A 315 8.42 -27.01 -6.99
C PHE A 315 8.60 -27.79 -8.30
N ASN A 316 8.28 -29.09 -8.31
CA ASN A 316 8.31 -29.89 -9.53
C ASN A 316 7.21 -29.47 -10.51
N ARG A 317 6.00 -29.14 -10.02
CA ARG A 317 4.94 -28.55 -10.86
C ARG A 317 5.36 -27.20 -11.44
N TYR A 318 5.94 -26.33 -10.61
CA TYR A 318 6.51 -25.06 -11.07
C TYR A 318 7.52 -25.25 -12.20
N LYS A 319 8.49 -26.18 -12.07
CA LYS A 319 9.46 -26.50 -13.12
C LYS A 319 8.79 -26.98 -14.41
N LYS A 320 7.73 -27.79 -14.28
CA LYS A 320 6.94 -28.22 -15.43
C LYS A 320 6.30 -27.04 -16.13
N TYR A 321 5.66 -26.12 -15.39
CA TYR A 321 5.01 -24.94 -15.96
C TYR A 321 6.00 -23.94 -16.57
N LEU A 322 7.23 -23.83 -16.07
CA LEU A 322 8.30 -23.10 -16.73
C LEU A 322 8.64 -23.73 -18.10
N LYS A 323 8.78 -25.06 -18.16
CA LYS A 323 9.04 -25.78 -19.41
C LYS A 323 7.90 -25.64 -20.41
N ASP A 324 6.67 -25.66 -19.93
CA ASP A 324 5.44 -25.54 -20.73
C ASP A 324 5.13 -24.06 -21.10
N LYS A 325 6.00 -23.11 -20.73
CA LYS A 325 5.84 -21.66 -20.92
C LYS A 325 4.53 -21.08 -20.35
N LYS A 326 3.93 -21.76 -19.36
CA LYS A 326 2.81 -21.21 -18.58
C LYS A 326 3.29 -20.25 -17.51
N ILE A 327 4.52 -20.43 -17.03
CA ILE A 327 5.22 -19.51 -16.15
C ILE A 327 6.50 -19.07 -16.85
N VAL A 328 6.77 -17.78 -16.79
CA VAL A 328 8.00 -17.18 -17.29
C VAL A 328 8.66 -16.41 -16.15
N PHE A 329 9.98 -16.51 -16.05
CA PHE A 329 10.76 -15.83 -15.01
C PHE A 329 11.80 -14.91 -15.64
N THR A 330 11.86 -13.68 -15.15
CA THR A 330 12.90 -12.70 -15.50
C THR A 330 13.33 -11.91 -14.28
N THR A 331 14.53 -11.32 -14.36
CA THR A 331 15.05 -10.44 -13.30
C THR A 331 15.34 -9.07 -13.89
N PHE A 332 14.83 -8.02 -13.28
CA PHE A 332 15.15 -6.68 -13.72
C PHE A 332 16.51 -6.23 -13.17
N HIS A 333 17.24 -5.49 -13.96
CA HIS A 333 18.51 -4.84 -13.61
C HIS A 333 18.59 -3.47 -14.30
N GLN A 334 19.57 -2.65 -13.94
CA GLN A 334 19.68 -1.26 -14.41
C GLN A 334 19.69 -1.10 -15.93
N ASN A 335 20.26 -2.06 -16.65
CA ASN A 335 20.35 -2.04 -18.12
C ASN A 335 19.19 -2.78 -18.82
N TYR A 336 18.24 -3.36 -18.08
CA TYR A 336 17.09 -4.03 -18.67
C TYR A 336 16.16 -3.01 -19.31
N GLY A 337 15.77 -3.23 -20.56
CA GLY A 337 15.04 -2.25 -21.35
C GLY A 337 13.77 -2.79 -21.99
N TYR A 338 13.09 -1.89 -22.69
CA TYR A 338 11.91 -2.17 -23.48
C TYR A 338 12.16 -3.28 -24.54
N GLU A 339 13.37 -3.28 -25.10
CA GLU A 339 13.74 -4.20 -26.18
C GLU A 339 13.81 -5.65 -25.73
N GLU A 340 14.26 -5.91 -24.49
CA GLU A 340 14.28 -7.25 -23.92
C GLU A 340 12.90 -7.70 -23.43
N PHE A 341 12.06 -6.73 -23.04
CA PHE A 341 10.77 -7.04 -22.43
C PHE A 341 9.64 -7.13 -23.45
N ILE A 342 9.58 -6.20 -24.40
CA ILE A 342 8.49 -6.05 -25.36
C ILE A 342 8.92 -6.42 -26.78
N GLN A 343 9.77 -5.63 -27.38
CA GLN A 343 10.21 -5.83 -28.75
C GLN A 343 11.46 -5.02 -29.08
N GLY A 344 12.45 -5.62 -29.72
CA GLY A 344 13.68 -4.99 -30.12
C GLY A 344 14.12 -5.35 -31.53
N ILE A 345 15.14 -4.62 -32.02
CA ILE A 345 15.84 -4.91 -33.27
C ILE A 345 17.21 -5.48 -32.93
N ARG A 346 17.49 -6.69 -33.41
CA ARG A 346 18.78 -7.36 -33.19
C ARG A 346 19.51 -7.63 -34.51
N ALA A 347 20.84 -7.67 -34.43
CA ALA A 347 21.66 -8.06 -35.58
C ALA A 347 21.43 -9.55 -35.90
N ASN A 348 21.18 -9.85 -37.16
CA ASN A 348 21.05 -11.23 -37.63
C ASN A 348 22.44 -11.87 -37.76
N THR A 349 22.77 -12.74 -36.84
CA THR A 349 24.07 -13.44 -36.83
C THR A 349 24.13 -14.69 -37.72
N ASN A 350 23.02 -15.06 -38.36
CA ASN A 350 22.95 -16.25 -39.22
C ASN A 350 23.46 -16.04 -40.64
N ASN A 351 23.69 -14.79 -41.05
CA ASN A 351 24.27 -14.45 -42.37
C ASN A 351 25.65 -13.80 -42.17
N SER A 352 26.71 -14.51 -42.53
CA SER A 352 28.10 -14.04 -42.37
C SER A 352 28.48 -12.92 -43.33
N ASP A 353 27.75 -12.70 -44.43
CA ASP A 353 28.21 -11.83 -45.55
C ASP A 353 27.50 -10.46 -45.60
N THR A 354 26.40 -10.26 -44.87
CA THR A 354 25.71 -8.97 -44.84
C THR A 354 25.15 -8.67 -43.45
N LEU A 355 25.43 -7.47 -42.95
CA LEU A 355 24.80 -6.97 -41.72
C LEU A 355 23.29 -6.75 -41.99
N SER A 356 22.46 -7.60 -41.43
CA SER A 356 21.01 -7.45 -41.49
C SER A 356 20.44 -7.39 -40.07
N PHE A 357 19.28 -6.77 -39.92
CA PHE A 357 18.61 -6.62 -38.64
C PHE A 357 17.27 -7.39 -38.67
N VAL A 358 16.96 -8.06 -37.59
CA VAL A 358 15.69 -8.76 -37.40
C VAL A 358 14.96 -8.17 -36.22
N LYS A 359 13.66 -8.12 -36.35
CA LYS A 359 12.76 -7.78 -35.23
C LYS A 359 12.58 -9.04 -34.39
N GLU A 360 12.82 -8.93 -33.07
CA GLU A 360 12.59 -10.00 -32.10
C GLU A 360 11.62 -9.53 -31.04
N ASN A 361 10.71 -10.42 -30.66
CA ASN A 361 9.85 -10.19 -29.52
C ASN A 361 10.64 -10.31 -28.22
N GLY A 362 10.27 -9.49 -27.24
CA GLY A 362 10.74 -9.64 -25.87
C GLY A 362 9.89 -10.66 -25.10
N ILE A 363 10.40 -11.01 -23.93
CA ILE A 363 9.85 -12.10 -23.09
C ILE A 363 8.37 -11.90 -22.71
N PHE A 364 7.94 -10.67 -22.45
CA PHE A 364 6.55 -10.34 -22.10
C PHE A 364 5.63 -10.48 -23.33
N LYS A 365 6.06 -9.97 -24.48
CA LYS A 365 5.26 -10.05 -25.69
C LYS A 365 5.06 -11.51 -26.15
N ASP A 366 6.08 -12.33 -26.08
CA ASP A 366 5.97 -13.76 -26.40
C ASP A 366 4.93 -14.44 -25.49
N LEU A 367 4.94 -14.13 -24.18
CA LEU A 367 3.98 -14.70 -23.26
C LEU A 367 2.57 -14.19 -23.50
N VAL A 368 2.40 -12.92 -23.86
CA VAL A 368 1.10 -12.34 -24.24
C VAL A 368 0.52 -13.06 -25.45
N GLU A 369 1.32 -13.31 -26.50
CA GLU A 369 0.88 -14.02 -27.70
C GLU A 369 0.41 -15.45 -27.37
N ILE A 370 1.14 -16.15 -26.49
CA ILE A 370 0.74 -17.49 -26.01
C ILE A 370 -0.56 -17.42 -25.21
N ALA A 371 -0.68 -16.43 -24.33
CA ALA A 371 -1.87 -16.28 -23.47
C ALA A 371 -3.13 -15.92 -24.27
N ILE A 372 -3.00 -15.11 -25.32
CA ILE A 372 -4.10 -14.80 -26.25
C ILE A 372 -4.54 -16.06 -27.03
N ALA A 373 -3.57 -16.90 -27.45
CA ALA A 373 -3.86 -18.12 -28.19
C ALA A 373 -4.58 -19.20 -27.36
N HIS A 374 -4.47 -19.12 -26.03
CA HIS A 374 -5.01 -20.13 -25.10
C HIS A 374 -5.75 -19.48 -23.93
N PRO A 375 -6.91 -18.87 -24.17
CA PRO A 375 -7.63 -18.08 -23.15
C PRO A 375 -8.15 -18.93 -21.98
N GLU A 376 -8.28 -20.24 -22.14
CA GLU A 376 -8.71 -21.19 -21.11
C GLU A 376 -7.66 -21.46 -20.02
N ASN A 377 -6.38 -21.11 -20.28
CA ASN A 377 -5.27 -21.30 -19.35
C ASN A 377 -4.83 -19.97 -18.74
N ASN A 378 -4.37 -20.02 -17.50
CA ASN A 378 -3.69 -18.88 -16.88
C ASN A 378 -2.18 -18.92 -17.12
N TYR A 379 -1.61 -17.76 -17.33
CA TYR A 379 -0.19 -17.54 -17.57
C TYR A 379 0.38 -16.55 -16.54
N VAL A 380 1.63 -16.74 -16.14
CA VAL A 380 2.26 -15.92 -15.12
C VAL A 380 3.64 -15.47 -15.60
N ILE A 381 3.92 -14.17 -15.51
CA ILE A 381 5.29 -13.66 -15.54
C ILE A 381 5.74 -13.28 -14.13
N ILE A 382 6.88 -13.81 -13.71
CA ILE A 382 7.55 -13.45 -12.47
C ILE A 382 8.69 -12.49 -12.83
N ILE A 383 8.68 -11.31 -12.22
CA ILE A 383 9.71 -10.27 -12.39
C ILE A 383 10.42 -10.10 -11.05
N ASP A 384 11.56 -10.76 -10.91
CA ASP A 384 12.36 -10.64 -9.70
C ASP A 384 13.11 -9.30 -9.68
N GLU A 385 13.23 -8.68 -8.49
CA GLU A 385 13.85 -7.37 -8.30
C GLU A 385 13.26 -6.27 -9.23
N ILE A 386 11.93 -6.21 -9.32
CA ILE A 386 11.21 -5.33 -10.25
C ILE A 386 11.63 -3.86 -10.13
N ASN A 387 12.03 -3.41 -8.95
CA ASN A 387 12.47 -2.04 -8.67
C ASN A 387 13.92 -1.75 -9.10
N ARG A 388 14.73 -2.76 -9.49
CA ARG A 388 16.11 -2.53 -9.99
C ARG A 388 16.17 -2.03 -11.42
N GLY A 389 15.09 -2.20 -12.18
CA GLY A 389 14.93 -1.63 -13.51
C GLY A 389 14.15 -0.31 -13.50
N ASN A 390 14.29 0.48 -14.55
CA ASN A 390 13.38 1.61 -14.78
C ASN A 390 12.07 1.09 -15.36
N ILE A 391 11.11 0.76 -14.47
CA ILE A 391 9.87 0.08 -14.85
C ILE A 391 9.08 0.89 -15.89
N SER A 392 9.00 2.22 -15.74
CA SER A 392 8.29 3.09 -16.67
C SER A 392 8.91 3.06 -18.08
N ARG A 393 10.23 2.92 -18.18
CA ARG A 393 10.94 2.75 -19.45
C ARG A 393 10.77 1.35 -20.03
N ILE A 394 10.76 0.32 -19.18
CA ILE A 394 10.66 -1.09 -19.60
C ILE A 394 9.25 -1.39 -20.12
N PHE A 395 8.22 -0.94 -19.42
CA PHE A 395 6.83 -1.14 -19.83
C PHE A 395 6.36 -0.14 -20.90
N GLY A 396 6.95 1.08 -20.93
CA GLY A 396 6.53 2.11 -21.87
C GLY A 396 5.02 2.37 -21.85
N GLU A 397 4.40 2.35 -23.02
CA GLU A 397 2.97 2.51 -23.23
C GLU A 397 2.11 1.38 -22.64
N LEU A 398 2.71 0.22 -22.38
CA LEU A 398 2.00 -0.93 -21.82
C LEU A 398 1.58 -0.76 -20.36
N ILE A 399 2.14 0.24 -19.70
CA ILE A 399 1.73 0.57 -18.31
C ILE A 399 0.21 0.72 -18.19
N THR A 400 -0.44 1.29 -19.20
CA THR A 400 -1.90 1.43 -19.21
C THR A 400 -2.59 0.10 -19.47
N LEU A 401 -2.01 -0.77 -20.30
CA LEU A 401 -2.63 -2.02 -20.72
C LEU A 401 -2.64 -3.09 -19.62
N ILE A 402 -1.81 -2.96 -18.60
CA ILE A 402 -1.81 -3.89 -17.47
C ILE A 402 -2.87 -3.56 -16.42
N GLU A 403 -3.60 -2.45 -16.53
CA GLU A 403 -4.77 -2.16 -15.68
C GLU A 403 -5.85 -3.22 -15.91
N ASP A 404 -6.51 -3.65 -14.86
CA ASP A 404 -7.44 -4.80 -14.91
C ASP A 404 -8.59 -4.58 -15.89
N ASP A 405 -9.14 -3.37 -15.93
CA ASP A 405 -10.24 -2.97 -16.80
C ASP A 405 -9.82 -2.74 -18.26
N LYS A 406 -8.50 -2.54 -18.52
CA LYS A 406 -7.93 -2.32 -19.86
C LYS A 406 -7.50 -3.60 -20.58
N ARG A 407 -7.53 -4.72 -19.86
CA ARG A 407 -7.16 -6.03 -20.43
C ARG A 407 -8.08 -6.43 -21.56
N ILE A 408 -7.57 -7.25 -22.50
CA ILE A 408 -8.38 -7.84 -23.58
C ILE A 408 -9.51 -8.65 -22.97
N GLY A 409 -10.74 -8.44 -23.45
CA GLY A 409 -11.95 -9.05 -22.95
C GLY A 409 -12.57 -8.39 -21.71
N ARG A 410 -12.06 -7.22 -21.29
CA ARG A 410 -12.63 -6.41 -20.20
C ARG A 410 -13.37 -5.18 -20.74
N GLU A 411 -14.18 -4.55 -19.88
CA GLU A 411 -15.11 -3.47 -20.25
C GLU A 411 -14.43 -2.29 -20.98
N ASN A 412 -13.25 -1.88 -20.52
CA ASN A 412 -12.49 -0.77 -21.09
C ASN A 412 -11.29 -1.25 -21.91
N GLU A 413 -11.43 -2.41 -22.59
CA GLU A 413 -10.35 -2.98 -23.40
C GLU A 413 -9.61 -1.91 -24.21
N THR A 414 -8.31 -1.83 -24.03
CA THR A 414 -7.47 -0.86 -24.71
C THR A 414 -6.33 -1.56 -25.43
N LYS A 415 -6.05 -1.13 -26.65
CA LYS A 415 -4.92 -1.58 -27.45
C LYS A 415 -4.07 -0.39 -27.84
N VAL A 416 -2.76 -0.59 -27.95
CA VAL A 416 -1.80 0.43 -28.41
C VAL A 416 -1.08 -0.04 -29.65
N SER A 417 -0.55 0.91 -30.44
CA SER A 417 0.37 0.60 -31.52
C SER A 417 1.80 0.58 -30.99
N LEU A 418 2.47 -0.57 -31.10
CA LEU A 418 3.90 -0.67 -30.80
C LEU A 418 4.73 0.15 -31.81
N PRO A 419 6.02 0.45 -31.55
CA PRO A 419 6.91 1.10 -32.52
C PRO A 419 6.98 0.38 -33.86
N SER A 420 6.75 -0.93 -33.89
CA SER A 420 6.63 -1.75 -35.11
C SER A 420 5.32 -1.57 -35.89
N LYS A 421 4.40 -0.72 -35.41
CA LYS A 421 3.02 -0.53 -35.91
C LYS A 421 2.08 -1.73 -35.70
N GLU A 422 2.51 -2.74 -34.94
CA GLU A 422 1.62 -3.82 -34.51
C GLU A 422 0.65 -3.32 -33.44
N VAL A 423 -0.60 -3.74 -33.53
CA VAL A 423 -1.59 -3.49 -32.48
C VAL A 423 -1.40 -4.50 -31.37
N PHE A 424 -1.25 -4.03 -30.15
CA PHE A 424 -0.91 -4.84 -28.98
C PHE A 424 -1.89 -4.57 -27.83
N GLY A 425 -2.30 -5.62 -27.15
CA GLY A 425 -3.11 -5.59 -25.93
C GLY A 425 -2.67 -6.70 -24.99
N VAL A 426 -3.01 -6.60 -23.71
CA VAL A 426 -2.65 -7.60 -22.68
C VAL A 426 -3.90 -8.37 -22.26
N PRO A 427 -3.93 -9.71 -22.33
CA PRO A 427 -5.11 -10.50 -22.02
C PRO A 427 -5.36 -10.64 -20.51
N SER A 428 -6.61 -10.91 -20.14
CA SER A 428 -7.05 -11.03 -18.74
C SER A 428 -6.62 -12.32 -18.03
N ASN A 429 -6.11 -13.31 -18.79
CA ASN A 429 -5.54 -14.55 -18.25
C ASN A 429 -4.02 -14.52 -18.04
N LEU A 430 -3.39 -13.34 -18.13
CA LEU A 430 -1.97 -13.12 -17.87
C LEU A 430 -1.75 -12.36 -16.56
N TYR A 431 -1.05 -12.98 -15.63
CA TYR A 431 -0.74 -12.46 -14.31
C TYR A 431 0.70 -11.99 -14.22
N ILE A 432 0.94 -10.91 -13.46
CA ILE A 432 2.27 -10.33 -13.24
C ILE A 432 2.60 -10.38 -11.75
N ILE A 433 3.68 -11.07 -11.39
CA ILE A 433 4.17 -11.15 -10.01
C ILE A 433 5.55 -10.47 -9.96
N GLY A 434 5.66 -9.34 -9.25
CA GLY A 434 6.94 -8.70 -8.95
C GLY A 434 7.48 -9.09 -7.58
N THR A 435 8.81 -9.09 -7.41
CA THR A 435 9.41 -9.04 -6.07
C THR A 435 10.17 -7.74 -5.87
N MET A 436 10.19 -7.23 -4.64
CA MET A 436 10.87 -5.98 -4.31
C MET A 436 11.52 -6.05 -2.93
N ASN A 437 12.84 -5.82 -2.87
CA ASN A 437 13.54 -5.59 -1.62
C ASN A 437 13.39 -4.13 -1.20
N THR A 438 12.88 -3.89 0.01
CA THR A 438 12.63 -2.54 0.52
C THR A 438 13.83 -1.92 1.23
N ALA A 439 14.78 -2.73 1.70
CA ALA A 439 16.00 -2.24 2.35
C ALA A 439 16.95 -1.53 1.39
N ASP A 440 16.89 -1.84 0.11
CA ASP A 440 17.80 -1.31 -0.90
C ASP A 440 17.38 0.10 -1.34
N LYS A 441 17.95 1.12 -0.69
CA LYS A 441 17.65 2.55 -0.95
C LYS A 441 18.33 3.13 -2.19
N SER A 442 19.26 2.41 -2.79
CA SER A 442 19.96 2.84 -4.02
C SER A 442 19.07 2.72 -5.27
N ILE A 443 17.89 2.14 -5.12
CA ILE A 443 16.99 1.77 -6.20
C ILE A 443 15.84 2.78 -6.30
N ALA A 444 15.39 3.05 -7.52
CA ALA A 444 14.31 3.99 -7.80
C ALA A 444 13.01 3.56 -7.07
N LEU A 445 12.38 4.52 -6.40
CA LEU A 445 11.02 4.33 -5.88
C LEU A 445 10.11 3.97 -7.06
N ILE A 446 9.29 2.94 -6.90
CA ILE A 446 8.28 2.60 -7.89
C ILE A 446 7.40 3.83 -8.13
N ASP A 447 7.29 4.24 -9.39
CA ASP A 447 6.46 5.36 -9.82
C ASP A 447 5.02 5.18 -9.33
N ILE A 448 4.40 6.27 -8.90
CA ILE A 448 3.01 6.28 -8.39
C ILE A 448 2.04 5.71 -9.43
N ALA A 449 2.31 5.93 -10.72
CA ALA A 449 1.49 5.38 -11.80
C ALA A 449 1.49 3.85 -11.80
N LEU A 450 2.61 3.22 -11.47
CA LEU A 450 2.72 1.77 -11.32
C LEU A 450 2.12 1.27 -10.01
N ARG A 451 2.29 2.05 -8.93
CA ARG A 451 1.84 1.67 -7.60
C ARG A 451 0.33 1.43 -7.52
N ARG A 452 -0.45 2.10 -8.35
CA ARG A 452 -1.91 1.92 -8.41
C ARG A 452 -2.35 0.70 -9.26
N ARG A 453 -1.42 0.14 -10.06
CA ARG A 453 -1.68 -0.99 -10.97
C ARG A 453 -1.26 -2.33 -10.41
N PHE A 454 -0.63 -2.33 -9.26
CA PHE A 454 -0.17 -3.53 -8.56
C PHE A 454 -0.71 -3.55 -7.14
N ASP A 455 -1.16 -4.71 -6.71
CA ASP A 455 -1.42 -4.99 -5.30
C ASP A 455 -0.10 -5.32 -4.59
N PHE A 456 0.13 -4.66 -3.47
CA PHE A 456 1.36 -4.80 -2.70
C PHE A 456 1.14 -5.75 -1.54
N ILE A 457 1.79 -6.91 -1.59
CA ILE A 457 1.72 -7.95 -0.58
C ILE A 457 2.97 -7.90 0.27
N ALA A 458 2.81 -7.56 1.56
CA ALA A 458 3.91 -7.45 2.49
C ALA A 458 4.44 -8.82 2.91
N MET A 459 5.77 -8.99 2.87
CA MET A 459 6.47 -10.21 3.27
C MET A 459 7.44 -9.85 4.40
N TYR A 460 7.01 -10.09 5.64
CA TYR A 460 7.81 -9.86 6.83
C TYR A 460 8.41 -11.15 7.40
N PRO A 461 9.36 -11.07 8.35
CA PRO A 461 9.92 -12.25 8.99
C PRO A 461 8.84 -13.12 9.65
N ASP A 462 8.80 -14.38 9.28
CA ASP A 462 7.96 -15.41 9.91
C ASP A 462 8.81 -16.22 10.87
N TYR A 463 8.63 -16.02 12.16
CA TYR A 463 9.39 -16.70 13.19
C TYR A 463 8.94 -18.14 13.39
N THR A 464 7.72 -18.50 12.97
CA THR A 464 7.20 -19.88 13.12
C THR A 464 7.96 -20.91 12.30
N VAL A 465 8.65 -20.47 11.23
CA VAL A 465 9.48 -21.35 10.39
C VAL A 465 10.90 -21.56 10.93
N ILE A 466 11.26 -20.84 12.01
CA ILE A 466 12.58 -20.91 12.66
C ILE A 466 12.46 -20.95 14.19
N PRO A 467 11.69 -21.89 14.78
CA PRO A 467 11.37 -21.88 16.21
C PRO A 467 12.62 -21.91 17.11
N GLU A 468 13.70 -22.56 16.67
CA GLU A 468 14.98 -22.59 17.42
C GLU A 468 15.65 -21.21 17.51
N PHE A 469 15.37 -20.31 16.58
CA PHE A 469 16.00 -18.99 16.48
C PHE A 469 15.04 -17.83 16.76
N GLU A 470 13.76 -18.09 17.05
CA GLU A 470 12.81 -17.03 17.34
C GLU A 470 13.29 -16.13 18.48
N HIS A 471 13.77 -16.75 19.58
CA HIS A 471 14.25 -16.06 20.77
C HIS A 471 15.51 -15.19 20.51
N ILE A 472 16.22 -15.44 19.42
CA ILE A 472 17.38 -14.65 18.96
C ILE A 472 16.95 -13.57 17.98
N LEU A 473 16.26 -13.97 16.87
CA LEU A 473 15.99 -13.06 15.76
C LEU A 473 14.92 -12.02 16.08
N LYS A 474 13.91 -12.39 16.86
CA LYS A 474 12.80 -11.47 17.16
C LYS A 474 13.25 -10.25 17.99
N PRO A 475 14.02 -10.39 19.09
CA PRO A 475 14.56 -9.24 19.82
C PRO A 475 15.54 -8.40 18.99
N ILE A 476 16.34 -9.00 18.11
CA ILE A 476 17.21 -8.29 17.17
C ILE A 476 16.36 -7.42 16.24
N ASN A 477 15.31 -7.97 15.64
CA ASN A 477 14.42 -7.25 14.75
C ASN A 477 13.64 -6.14 15.46
N GLU A 478 13.22 -6.36 16.70
CA GLU A 478 12.60 -5.31 17.53
C GLU A 478 13.57 -4.16 17.80
N ALA A 479 14.85 -4.47 18.07
CA ALA A 479 15.89 -3.46 18.27
C ALA A 479 16.19 -2.69 16.98
N ILE A 480 16.29 -3.38 15.85
CA ILE A 480 16.44 -2.75 14.53
C ILE A 480 15.26 -1.81 14.26
N TYR A 481 14.03 -2.28 14.49
CA TYR A 481 12.84 -1.47 14.27
C TYR A 481 12.79 -0.24 15.17
N LYS A 482 13.15 -0.37 16.45
CA LYS A 482 13.22 0.76 17.39
C LYS A 482 14.24 1.80 16.96
N ASN A 483 15.39 1.37 16.42
CA ASN A 483 16.46 2.25 15.97
C ASN A 483 16.15 2.88 14.61
N LYS A 484 15.80 2.06 13.60
CA LYS A 484 15.55 2.51 12.22
C LYS A 484 14.16 3.06 11.99
N ARG A 485 13.20 2.76 12.88
CA ARG A 485 11.77 3.11 12.74
C ARG A 485 11.16 2.73 11.38
N SER A 486 11.68 1.65 10.80
CA SER A 486 11.21 1.09 9.54
C SER A 486 11.35 -0.41 9.54
N ALA A 487 10.31 -1.11 9.09
CA ALA A 487 10.31 -2.55 8.90
C ALA A 487 11.16 -3.01 7.69
N ASP A 488 11.61 -2.08 6.85
CA ASP A 488 12.42 -2.37 5.67
C ASP A 488 13.79 -2.96 6.02
N TYR A 489 14.29 -2.71 7.22
CA TYR A 489 15.59 -3.16 7.70
C TYR A 489 15.54 -4.44 8.54
N LEU A 490 14.36 -5.04 8.72
CA LEU A 490 14.26 -6.29 9.48
C LEU A 490 15.06 -7.40 8.79
N ILE A 491 15.58 -8.30 9.59
CA ILE A 491 16.30 -9.47 9.10
C ILE A 491 15.30 -10.60 8.86
N GLY A 492 15.27 -11.14 7.64
CA GLY A 492 14.36 -12.22 7.28
C GLY A 492 14.77 -13.57 7.89
N HIS A 493 13.81 -14.45 8.04
CA HIS A 493 13.97 -15.80 8.58
C HIS A 493 14.82 -16.72 7.70
N ALA A 494 14.98 -16.43 6.41
CA ALA A 494 15.72 -17.28 5.47
C ALA A 494 17.21 -17.43 5.82
N PHE A 495 17.77 -16.50 6.61
CA PHE A 495 19.15 -16.65 7.11
C PHE A 495 19.32 -17.85 8.06
N PHE A 496 18.22 -18.28 8.69
CA PHE A 496 18.18 -19.33 9.72
C PHE A 496 17.44 -20.59 9.27
N THR A 497 16.69 -20.54 8.18
CA THR A 497 15.90 -21.67 7.69
C THR A 497 16.80 -22.86 7.37
N ASN A 498 16.42 -24.06 7.83
CA ASN A 498 17.17 -25.31 7.70
C ASN A 498 18.58 -25.25 8.32
N LYS A 499 18.75 -24.49 9.40
CA LYS A 499 19.96 -24.39 10.19
C LYS A 499 19.70 -24.90 11.61
N SER A 500 20.75 -25.34 12.27
CA SER A 500 20.80 -25.64 13.72
C SER A 500 21.56 -24.56 14.46
N ILE A 501 21.49 -24.58 15.78
CA ILE A 501 22.20 -23.63 16.63
C ILE A 501 23.73 -23.69 16.41
N ASP A 502 24.28 -24.85 16.02
CA ASP A 502 25.69 -24.98 15.67
C ASP A 502 26.13 -24.13 14.49
N ASN A 503 25.17 -23.68 13.67
CA ASN A 503 25.47 -22.80 12.55
C ASN A 503 25.48 -21.32 12.93
N LEU A 504 25.14 -20.98 14.20
CA LEU A 504 24.90 -19.59 14.61
C LEU A 504 26.16 -18.73 14.42
N GLU A 505 27.33 -19.18 14.82
CA GLU A 505 28.60 -18.48 14.61
C GLU A 505 28.79 -18.09 13.14
N ASN A 506 28.57 -19.03 12.23
CA ASN A 506 28.72 -18.79 10.80
C ASN A 506 27.67 -17.81 10.25
N ILE A 507 26.44 -17.90 10.78
CA ILE A 507 25.35 -16.96 10.43
C ILE A 507 25.70 -15.56 10.92
N VAL A 508 26.11 -15.42 12.16
CA VAL A 508 26.47 -14.13 12.78
C VAL A 508 27.63 -13.49 12.02
N ASN A 509 28.75 -14.20 11.92
CA ASN A 509 29.96 -13.65 11.33
C ASN A 509 29.84 -13.33 9.83
N LYS A 510 29.17 -14.19 9.05
CA LYS A 510 29.15 -14.08 7.60
C LYS A 510 27.89 -13.44 7.03
N LYS A 511 26.84 -13.26 7.84
CA LYS A 511 25.56 -12.74 7.35
C LYS A 511 25.06 -11.56 8.17
N LEU A 512 24.94 -11.71 9.51
CA LEU A 512 24.32 -10.68 10.33
C LEU A 512 25.24 -9.47 10.51
N ILE A 513 26.50 -9.68 10.91
CA ILE A 513 27.46 -8.59 11.12
C ILE A 513 27.65 -7.76 9.84
N PRO A 514 27.92 -8.36 8.65
CA PRO A 514 28.04 -7.59 7.42
C PRO A 514 26.78 -6.81 7.07
N LEU A 515 25.61 -7.42 7.22
CA LEU A 515 24.32 -6.76 6.94
C LEU A 515 24.04 -5.61 7.90
N LEU A 516 24.30 -5.81 9.20
CA LEU A 516 24.11 -4.76 10.21
C LEU A 516 25.12 -3.63 10.02
N ASN A 517 26.37 -3.92 9.66
CA ASN A 517 27.35 -2.89 9.32
C ASN A 517 26.87 -2.01 8.16
N GLU A 518 26.25 -2.59 7.13
CA GLU A 518 25.63 -1.82 6.04
C GLU A 518 24.46 -0.97 6.55
N TYR A 519 23.58 -1.53 7.38
CA TYR A 519 22.43 -0.82 7.92
C TYR A 519 22.80 0.32 8.85
N PHE A 520 23.87 0.16 9.62
CA PHE A 520 24.33 1.12 10.63
C PHE A 520 25.59 1.89 10.22
N TYR A 521 25.92 1.90 8.92
CA TYR A 521 27.04 2.69 8.36
C TYR A 521 28.38 2.41 9.06
N ASN A 522 28.66 1.14 9.38
CA ASN A 522 29.81 0.67 10.13
C ASN A 522 29.91 1.26 11.56
N ASN A 523 28.78 1.60 12.18
CA ASN A 523 28.75 1.94 13.60
C ASN A 523 28.76 0.65 14.44
N GLU A 524 29.94 0.19 14.77
CA GLU A 524 30.16 -1.08 15.47
C GLU A 524 29.45 -1.13 16.83
N SER A 525 29.40 -0.02 17.56
CA SER A 525 28.73 0.06 18.85
C SER A 525 27.24 -0.26 18.75
N GLU A 526 26.56 0.26 17.72
CA GLU A 526 25.15 -0.05 17.46
C GLU A 526 24.95 -1.51 17.05
N VAL A 527 25.87 -2.05 16.23
CA VAL A 527 25.81 -3.45 15.80
C VAL A 527 25.94 -4.38 17.01
N VAL A 528 26.89 -4.11 17.90
CA VAL A 528 27.07 -4.87 19.15
C VAL A 528 25.82 -4.77 20.02
N GLU A 529 25.29 -3.57 20.22
CA GLU A 529 24.07 -3.36 21.01
C GLU A 529 22.88 -4.15 20.43
N ILE A 530 22.68 -4.11 19.12
CA ILE A 530 21.56 -4.82 18.47
C ILE A 530 21.70 -6.33 18.60
N LEU A 531 22.90 -6.87 18.38
CA LEU A 531 23.15 -8.32 18.51
C LEU A 531 22.98 -8.79 19.95
N SER A 532 23.37 -7.96 20.93
CA SER A 532 23.19 -8.29 22.36
C SER A 532 21.73 -8.43 22.77
N LYS A 533 20.77 -7.76 22.09
CA LYS A 533 19.32 -7.95 22.35
C LYS A 533 18.84 -9.36 22.02
N GLY A 534 19.51 -10.05 21.11
CA GLY A 534 19.26 -11.46 20.80
C GLY A 534 20.15 -12.43 21.61
N GLY A 535 20.81 -11.96 22.66
CA GLY A 535 21.73 -12.78 23.46
C GLY A 535 23.03 -13.11 22.75
N ILE A 536 23.39 -12.44 21.66
CA ILE A 536 24.62 -12.69 20.90
C ILE A 536 25.72 -11.79 21.41
N GLU A 537 26.82 -12.41 21.90
CA GLU A 537 28.04 -11.73 22.27
C GLU A 537 28.99 -11.65 21.08
N VAL A 538 29.49 -10.46 20.78
CA VAL A 538 30.48 -10.20 19.74
C VAL A 538 31.60 -9.31 20.27
N GLU A 539 32.81 -9.54 19.83
CA GLU A 539 33.97 -8.72 20.16
C GLU A 539 34.79 -8.33 18.94
N MET A 540 35.49 -7.21 19.04
CA MET A 540 36.42 -6.74 18.02
C MET A 540 37.68 -7.60 18.03
N ASN A 541 37.96 -8.29 16.94
CA ASN A 541 39.21 -8.97 16.72
C ASN A 541 40.26 -7.97 16.22
N MET A 542 41.22 -7.63 17.11
CA MET A 542 42.26 -6.63 16.82
C MET A 542 43.28 -7.06 15.75
N ASN A 543 43.26 -8.34 15.31
CA ASN A 543 44.14 -8.80 14.24
C ASN A 543 43.62 -8.51 12.85
N ASN A 544 42.30 -8.50 12.67
CA ASN A 544 41.63 -8.26 11.39
C ASN A 544 40.68 -7.07 11.39
N PHE A 545 40.51 -6.41 12.55
CA PHE A 545 39.61 -5.28 12.77
C PHE A 545 38.16 -5.59 12.36
N GLN A 546 37.66 -6.77 12.73
CA GLN A 546 36.27 -7.20 12.46
C GLN A 546 35.62 -7.66 13.76
N LEU A 547 34.30 -7.41 13.87
CA LEU A 547 33.48 -8.01 14.91
C LEU A 547 33.38 -9.52 14.68
N GLU A 548 33.54 -10.29 15.73
CA GLU A 548 33.49 -11.76 15.72
C GLU A 548 32.56 -12.28 16.82
N TYR A 549 31.80 -13.31 16.50
CA TYR A 549 30.93 -14.02 17.43
C TYR A 549 31.79 -14.70 18.53
N LYS A 550 31.34 -14.56 19.80
CA LYS A 550 32.00 -15.19 20.97
C LYS A 550 31.12 -16.22 21.66
N GLY A 551 29.82 -16.05 21.59
CA GLY A 551 28.90 -16.97 22.23
C GLY A 551 27.48 -16.42 22.33
N LEU A 552 26.61 -17.20 22.96
CA LEU A 552 25.32 -16.74 23.48
C LEU A 552 25.49 -16.38 24.95
N VAL A 553 24.90 -15.27 25.34
CA VAL A 553 24.79 -14.87 26.75
C VAL A 553 23.46 -15.43 27.26
N ASP A 554 23.50 -16.15 28.39
CA ASP A 554 22.35 -16.71 29.07
C ASP A 554 21.36 -15.62 29.58
#